data_449ce8a311fec411e215aeae1580d510
#
_entry.id   449ce8a311fec411e215aeae1580d510
#
_cell.length_a   1.000
_cell.length_b   1.000
_cell.length_c   1.000
_cell.angle_alpha   90.00
_cell.angle_beta   90.00
_cell.angle_gamma   90.00
#
_symmetry.space_group_name_H-M   'P 1'
#
loop_
_entity.id
_entity.type
_entity.pdbx_description
1 polymer ?
#
loop_
_entity_poly.entity_id
_entity_poly.type
_entity_poly.pdbx_seq_one_letter_code
_entity_poly.pdbx_strand_id
1 'polypeptide(L)'
;MNPINKKITFLSFFIIFFFLTNKNLYSKYIFNLIGEWEGINKSYSTEKGYRTWKKKITIFEQNERIFKGNFIYADGETNFLGTIRQNNRDFYWVSPESKGYIYGKILNNNTIEVCYTEAYKGAAVGCSILKRIKK
;
A
#
# COMPACT_ATOMS: atom_id res chain seq x y z
N MET A 1 -56.94 0.25 23.46
CA MET A 1 -55.67 -0.20 22.82
C MET A 1 -55.05 -1.30 23.66
N ASN A 2 -54.86 -2.46 23.10
CA ASN A 2 -54.45 -3.65 23.82
C ASN A 2 -53.01 -3.52 24.28
N PRO A 3 -52.63 -3.82 25.53
CA PRO A 3 -51.24 -3.65 26.05
C PRO A 3 -50.22 -4.46 25.30
N ILE A 4 -50.61 -5.52 24.61
CA ILE A 4 -49.73 -6.36 23.76
C ILE A 4 -49.20 -5.58 22.57
N ASN A 5 -50.01 -4.72 21.95
CA ASN A 5 -49.59 -3.91 20.80
C ASN A 5 -48.54 -2.85 21.13
N LYS A 6 -48.55 -2.29 22.37
CA LYS A 6 -47.53 -1.33 22.80
C LYS A 6 -46.14 -1.97 22.99
N LYS A 7 -46.09 -3.20 23.50
CA LYS A 7 -44.82 -3.92 23.70
C LYS A 7 -44.16 -4.32 22.37
N ILE A 8 -44.98 -4.75 21.41
CA ILE A 8 -44.48 -5.14 20.07
C ILE A 8 -43.93 -3.92 19.33
N THR A 9 -44.61 -2.77 19.41
CA THR A 9 -44.17 -1.51 18.76
C THR A 9 -42.83 -1.02 19.34
N PHE A 10 -42.66 -1.14 20.68
CA PHE A 10 -41.44 -0.73 21.35
C PHE A 10 -40.24 -1.64 21.01
N LEU A 11 -40.48 -2.93 20.94
CA LEU A 11 -39.45 -3.91 20.57
C LEU A 11 -39.00 -3.75 19.11
N SER A 12 -39.94 -3.50 18.20
CA SER A 12 -39.68 -3.22 16.79
C SER A 12 -38.83 -1.94 16.61
N PHE A 13 -39.10 -0.90 17.36
CA PHE A 13 -38.35 0.35 17.32
C PHE A 13 -36.89 0.18 17.82
N PHE A 14 -36.73 -0.64 18.86
CA PHE A 14 -35.40 -0.95 19.43
C PHE A 14 -34.53 -1.76 18.47
N ILE A 15 -35.11 -2.74 17.74
CA ILE A 15 -34.42 -3.55 16.75
C ILE A 15 -33.99 -2.68 15.56
N ILE A 16 -34.86 -1.78 15.07
CA ILE A 16 -34.55 -0.88 13.96
C ILE A 16 -33.42 0.10 14.37
N PHE A 17 -33.43 0.60 15.60
CA PHE A 17 -32.37 1.49 16.11
C PHE A 17 -31.02 0.78 16.20
N PHE A 18 -31.01 -0.52 16.57
CA PHE A 18 -29.77 -1.32 16.63
C PHE A 18 -29.17 -1.59 15.25
N PHE A 19 -30.00 -1.72 14.21
CA PHE A 19 -29.53 -1.90 12.82
C PHE A 19 -29.01 -0.57 12.21
N LEU A 20 -29.53 0.57 12.64
CA LEU A 20 -29.09 1.87 12.15
C LEU A 20 -27.77 2.34 12.77
N THR A 21 -27.37 1.81 13.93
CA THR A 21 -26.11 2.15 14.58
C THR A 21 -24.92 1.30 14.14
N ASN A 22 -25.15 0.22 13.44
CA ASN A 22 -24.09 -0.59 12.80
C ASN A 22 -23.58 0.05 11.49
N LYS A 23 -23.34 1.36 11.50
CA LYS A 23 -22.41 1.93 10.54
C LYS A 23 -21.08 1.29 10.84
N ASN A 24 -20.63 0.40 9.95
CA ASN A 24 -19.33 -0.22 9.98
C ASN A 24 -18.29 0.83 10.40
N LEU A 25 -17.89 0.80 11.65
CA LEU A 25 -16.65 1.39 12.13
C LEU A 25 -15.53 0.51 11.53
N TYR A 26 -15.37 0.55 10.21
CA TYR A 26 -14.12 0.16 9.62
C TYR A 26 -13.10 1.12 10.21
N SER A 27 -12.41 0.65 11.21
CA SER A 27 -11.23 1.33 11.73
C SER A 27 -10.38 1.67 10.51
N LYS A 28 -10.27 2.98 10.28
CA LYS A 28 -9.52 3.54 9.15
C LYS A 28 -8.02 3.44 9.45
N TYR A 29 -7.61 2.22 9.83
CA TYR A 29 -6.22 1.96 10.14
C TYR A 29 -5.42 2.08 8.84
N ILE A 30 -4.64 3.13 8.78
CA ILE A 30 -3.71 3.37 7.70
C ILE A 30 -2.40 2.67 8.07
N PHE A 31 -1.95 1.80 7.19
CA PHE A 31 -0.71 1.07 7.41
C PHE A 31 0.49 2.02 7.47
N ASN A 32 1.35 1.84 8.45
CA ASN A 32 2.58 2.60 8.57
C ASN A 32 3.69 1.92 7.76
N LEU A 33 4.11 2.59 6.68
CA LEU A 33 5.18 2.14 5.79
C LEU A 33 6.57 2.61 6.22
N ILE A 34 6.68 3.55 7.19
CA ILE A 34 7.99 4.08 7.63
C ILE A 34 8.94 2.95 8.01
N GLY A 35 10.18 3.05 7.57
CA GLY A 35 11.26 2.10 7.86
C GLY A 35 12.09 1.71 6.65
N GLU A 36 13.03 0.81 6.89
CA GLU A 36 13.90 0.27 5.85
C GLU A 36 13.39 -1.10 5.39
N TRP A 37 13.39 -1.30 4.09
CA TRP A 37 12.86 -2.49 3.43
C TRP A 37 13.86 -3.03 2.44
N GLU A 38 14.03 -4.34 2.39
CA GLU A 38 15.04 -4.99 1.59
C GLU A 38 14.54 -6.31 1.00
N GLY A 39 15.00 -6.64 -0.21
CA GLY A 39 14.70 -7.89 -0.87
C GLY A 39 15.39 -8.02 -2.22
N ILE A 40 15.06 -9.09 -2.92
CA ILE A 40 15.62 -9.35 -4.25
C ILE A 40 14.62 -8.87 -5.31
N ASN A 41 15.08 -8.02 -6.19
CA ASN A 41 14.36 -7.64 -7.39
C ASN A 41 14.65 -8.63 -8.52
N LYS A 42 13.59 -9.04 -9.20
CA LYS A 42 13.69 -9.80 -10.46
C LYS A 42 13.14 -8.91 -11.57
N SER A 43 13.90 -8.71 -12.59
CA SER A 43 13.57 -7.78 -13.68
C SER A 43 13.91 -8.32 -15.05
N TYR A 44 13.21 -7.80 -16.05
CA TYR A 44 13.52 -7.99 -17.45
C TYR A 44 13.52 -6.65 -18.15
N SER A 45 14.51 -6.39 -18.99
CA SER A 45 14.52 -5.22 -19.87
C SER A 45 14.91 -5.62 -21.29
N THR A 46 14.49 -4.83 -22.28
CA THR A 46 14.83 -5.06 -23.68
C THR A 46 16.32 -4.94 -23.94
N GLU A 47 17.03 -4.10 -23.20
CA GLU A 47 18.47 -3.88 -23.38
C GLU A 47 19.34 -4.90 -22.65
N LYS A 48 18.95 -5.31 -21.44
CA LYS A 48 19.82 -6.08 -20.52
C LYS A 48 19.29 -7.48 -20.21
N GLY A 49 18.12 -7.86 -20.76
CA GLY A 49 17.51 -9.15 -20.49
C GLY A 49 17.08 -9.35 -19.03
N TYR A 50 17.03 -10.60 -18.59
CA TYR A 50 16.69 -10.97 -17.23
C TYR A 50 17.84 -10.70 -16.25
N ARG A 51 17.52 -10.04 -15.12
CA ARG A 51 18.48 -9.72 -14.05
C ARG A 51 17.86 -9.87 -12.67
N THR A 52 18.72 -10.18 -11.70
CA THR A 52 18.38 -10.14 -10.28
C THR A 52 19.34 -9.22 -9.55
N TRP A 53 18.84 -8.46 -8.61
CA TRP A 53 19.66 -7.56 -7.80
C TRP A 53 18.99 -7.26 -6.46
N LYS A 54 19.83 -6.90 -5.48
CA LYS A 54 19.35 -6.53 -4.15
C LYS A 54 18.74 -5.14 -4.19
N LYS A 55 17.47 -5.02 -3.81
CA LYS A 55 16.74 -3.76 -3.73
C LYS A 55 16.59 -3.34 -2.28
N LYS A 56 16.92 -2.09 -2.00
CA LYS A 56 16.69 -1.46 -0.70
C LYS A 56 15.90 -0.18 -0.90
N ILE A 57 14.89 0.02 -0.05
CA ILE A 57 14.14 1.28 0.04
C ILE A 57 14.07 1.73 1.48
N THR A 58 14.01 3.05 1.67
CA THR A 58 13.77 3.68 2.96
C THR A 58 12.58 4.62 2.84
N ILE A 59 11.56 4.40 3.64
CA ILE A 59 10.43 5.33 3.78
C ILE A 59 10.65 6.07 5.09
N PHE A 60 10.93 7.36 5.01
CA PHE A 60 11.36 8.17 6.15
C PHE A 60 10.30 9.16 6.64
N GLU A 61 9.24 9.37 5.86
CA GLU A 61 8.13 10.26 6.21
C GLU A 61 6.81 9.67 5.73
N GLN A 62 5.80 9.72 6.57
CA GLN A 62 4.41 9.39 6.20
C GLN A 62 3.46 10.28 6.96
N ASN A 63 2.58 10.97 6.22
CA ASN A 63 1.46 11.74 6.76
C ASN A 63 0.18 11.14 6.19
N GLU A 64 -0.59 10.48 7.05
CA GLU A 64 -1.75 9.69 6.66
C GLU A 64 -1.41 8.69 5.53
N ARG A 65 -1.93 8.93 4.33
CA ARG A 65 -1.76 8.06 3.15
C ARG A 65 -0.59 8.45 2.25
N ILE A 66 -0.03 9.62 2.46
CA ILE A 66 1.07 10.14 1.65
C ILE A 66 2.39 9.84 2.34
N PHE A 67 3.36 9.34 1.59
CA PHE A 67 4.67 8.99 2.12
C PHE A 67 5.79 9.41 1.19
N LYS A 68 6.97 9.59 1.77
CA LYS A 68 8.21 9.92 1.06
C LYS A 68 9.28 8.91 1.42
N GLY A 69 10.13 8.64 0.46
CA GLY A 69 11.23 7.73 0.66
C GLY A 69 12.31 7.89 -0.39
N ASN A 70 13.31 7.04 -0.29
CA ASN A 70 14.32 6.87 -1.31
C ASN A 70 14.50 5.38 -1.64
N PHE A 71 15.01 5.09 -2.79
CA PHE A 71 15.49 3.76 -3.12
C PHE A 71 16.89 3.79 -3.70
N ILE A 72 17.67 2.79 -3.33
CA ILE A 72 19.03 2.60 -3.79
C ILE A 72 19.00 1.53 -4.87
N TYR A 73 19.61 1.81 -6.00
CA TYR A 73 19.82 0.91 -7.13
C TYR A 73 21.31 0.85 -7.50
N ALA A 74 21.67 0.00 -8.45
CA ALA A 74 23.07 -0.26 -8.77
C ALA A 74 23.90 1.00 -9.11
N ASP A 75 23.25 1.98 -9.73
CA ASP A 75 23.93 3.15 -10.31
C ASP A 75 23.63 4.46 -9.53
N GLY A 76 22.95 4.39 -8.37
CA GLY A 76 22.62 5.59 -7.58
C GLY A 76 21.47 5.45 -6.59
N GLU A 77 20.95 6.59 -6.21
CA GLU A 77 19.84 6.74 -5.29
C GLU A 77 18.85 7.77 -5.84
N THR A 78 17.56 7.55 -5.66
CA THR A 78 16.54 8.51 -6.03
C THR A 78 15.43 8.59 -4.98
N ASN A 79 14.88 9.78 -4.83
CA ASN A 79 13.74 10.02 -3.96
C ASN A 79 12.44 9.66 -4.66
N PHE A 80 11.42 9.35 -3.89
CA PHE A 80 10.07 9.12 -4.39
C PHE A 80 8.99 9.69 -3.47
N LEU A 81 7.83 9.94 -4.06
CA LEU A 81 6.60 10.31 -3.37
C LEU A 81 5.55 9.26 -3.65
N GLY A 82 4.85 8.83 -2.63
CA GLY A 82 3.86 7.77 -2.76
C GLY A 82 2.56 8.01 -2.03
N THR A 83 1.57 7.20 -2.35
CA THR A 83 0.27 7.22 -1.70
C THR A 83 -0.30 5.81 -1.50
N ILE A 84 -0.88 5.56 -0.33
CA ILE A 84 -1.65 4.35 -0.02
C ILE A 84 -3.09 4.55 -0.50
N ARG A 85 -3.61 3.59 -1.26
CA ARG A 85 -5.00 3.62 -1.74
C ARG A 85 -6.01 3.49 -0.59
N GLN A 86 -7.27 3.81 -0.89
CA GLN A 86 -8.38 3.76 0.07
C GLN A 86 -8.63 2.36 0.64
N ASN A 87 -8.19 1.32 -0.06
CA ASN A 87 -8.28 -0.07 0.42
C ASN A 87 -7.25 -0.42 1.51
N ASN A 88 -6.37 0.52 1.91
CA ASN A 88 -5.30 0.34 2.91
C ASN A 88 -4.32 -0.81 2.60
N ARG A 89 -4.26 -1.24 1.37
CA ARG A 89 -3.46 -2.40 0.95
C ARG A 89 -2.55 -2.10 -0.21
N ASP A 90 -3.05 -1.40 -1.22
CA ASP A 90 -2.29 -1.04 -2.41
C ASP A 90 -1.70 0.35 -2.25
N PHE A 91 -0.53 0.56 -2.84
CA PHE A 91 0.12 1.86 -2.88
C PHE A 91 0.83 2.08 -4.21
N TYR A 92 1.09 3.34 -4.50
CA TYR A 92 1.85 3.77 -5.68
C TYR A 92 2.89 4.76 -5.26
N TRP A 93 3.98 4.81 -6.02
CA TRP A 93 4.88 5.94 -5.95
C TRP A 93 5.44 6.33 -7.30
N VAL A 94 5.94 7.56 -7.36
CA VAL A 94 6.63 8.12 -8.50
C VAL A 94 7.95 8.72 -8.04
N SER A 95 8.95 8.64 -8.91
CA SER A 95 10.24 9.29 -8.73
C SER A 95 10.42 10.35 -9.81
N PRO A 96 11.04 11.51 -9.52
CA PRO A 96 11.25 12.58 -10.52
C PRO A 96 11.98 12.13 -11.78
N GLU A 97 12.85 11.15 -11.64
CA GLU A 97 13.68 10.64 -12.74
C GLU A 97 13.10 9.37 -13.41
N SER A 98 12.08 8.79 -12.80
CA SER A 98 11.45 7.56 -13.33
C SER A 98 10.48 7.89 -14.44
N LYS A 99 10.64 7.21 -15.58
CA LYS A 99 9.72 7.26 -16.73
C LYS A 99 8.67 6.17 -16.67
N GLY A 100 8.44 5.61 -15.49
CA GLY A 100 7.54 4.51 -15.25
C GLY A 100 6.70 4.67 -14.00
N TYR A 101 5.91 3.65 -13.74
CA TYR A 101 5.05 3.56 -12.57
C TYR A 101 5.56 2.45 -11.65
N ILE A 102 5.52 2.75 -10.36
CA ILE A 102 5.77 1.75 -9.33
C ILE A 102 4.46 1.57 -8.57
N TYR A 103 4.03 0.34 -8.45
CA TYR A 103 2.91 -0.01 -7.60
C TYR A 103 3.34 -1.07 -6.60
N GLY A 104 2.71 -1.06 -5.45
CA GLY A 104 3.01 -2.02 -4.42
C GLY A 104 1.76 -2.50 -3.70
N LYS A 105 1.94 -3.56 -2.95
CA LYS A 105 0.92 -4.19 -2.13
C LYS A 105 1.47 -4.52 -0.76
N ILE A 106 0.76 -4.14 0.28
CA ILE A 106 1.05 -4.52 1.65
C ILE A 106 0.55 -5.95 1.85
N LEU A 107 1.47 -6.88 2.05
CA LEU A 107 1.16 -8.29 2.26
C LEU A 107 0.89 -8.58 3.74
N ASN A 108 1.71 -7.99 4.63
CA ASN A 108 1.56 -8.02 6.08
C ASN A 108 2.41 -6.90 6.73
N ASN A 109 2.47 -6.87 8.06
CA ASN A 109 3.17 -5.81 8.81
C ASN A 109 4.66 -5.66 8.49
N ASN A 110 5.30 -6.70 7.96
CA ASN A 110 6.74 -6.72 7.70
C ASN A 110 7.09 -7.12 6.26
N THR A 111 6.09 -7.17 5.36
CA THR A 111 6.32 -7.61 3.99
C THR A 111 5.47 -6.81 3.02
N ILE A 112 6.11 -6.27 2.00
CA ILE A 112 5.45 -5.59 0.88
C ILE A 112 5.95 -6.19 -0.44
N GLU A 113 5.06 -6.20 -1.42
CA GLU A 113 5.41 -6.42 -2.83
C GLU A 113 5.58 -5.06 -3.51
N VAL A 114 6.57 -4.93 -4.36
CA VAL A 114 6.84 -3.72 -5.13
C VAL A 114 7.20 -4.10 -6.55
N CYS A 115 6.40 -3.66 -7.50
CA CYS A 115 6.62 -3.88 -8.92
C CYS A 115 6.74 -2.54 -9.65
N TYR A 116 7.51 -2.53 -10.73
CA TYR A 116 7.66 -1.37 -11.60
C TYR A 116 7.48 -1.72 -13.07
N THR A 117 7.05 -0.74 -13.83
CA THR A 117 6.97 -0.81 -15.30
C THR A 117 7.50 0.49 -15.87
N GLU A 118 8.39 0.41 -16.83
CA GLU A 118 8.97 1.52 -17.55
C GLU A 118 8.76 1.34 -19.06
N ALA A 119 8.31 2.38 -19.73
CA ALA A 119 7.94 2.37 -21.17
C ALA A 119 8.80 3.31 -22.01
N TYR A 120 10.06 3.51 -21.66
CA TYR A 120 10.96 4.37 -22.40
C TYR A 120 12.09 3.54 -23.03
N LYS A 121 12.73 4.05 -24.10
CA LYS A 121 13.80 3.46 -24.98
C LYS A 121 14.33 2.04 -24.69
N GLY A 122 14.05 1.46 -23.60
CA GLY A 122 14.41 0.12 -23.16
C GLY A 122 13.38 -0.36 -22.16
N ALA A 123 12.15 -0.65 -22.60
CA ALA A 123 11.07 -1.11 -21.74
C ALA A 123 11.57 -2.11 -20.69
N ALA A 124 11.23 -1.87 -19.44
CA ALA A 124 11.65 -2.70 -18.33
C ALA A 124 10.48 -2.97 -17.36
N VAL A 125 10.47 -4.16 -16.83
CA VAL A 125 9.54 -4.58 -15.78
C VAL A 125 10.28 -5.31 -14.67
N GLY A 126 9.77 -5.25 -13.46
CA GLY A 126 10.35 -6.03 -12.37
C GLY A 126 9.52 -6.00 -11.11
N CYS A 127 9.68 -7.03 -10.29
CA CYS A 127 8.99 -7.14 -8.99
C CYS A 127 9.96 -7.60 -7.90
N SER A 128 9.65 -7.18 -6.67
CA SER A 128 10.39 -7.54 -5.46
C SER A 128 9.43 -7.84 -4.34
N ILE A 129 9.71 -8.84 -3.56
CA ILE A 129 9.14 -8.99 -2.22
C ILE A 129 10.16 -8.40 -1.25
N LEU A 130 9.77 -7.35 -0.55
CA LEU A 130 10.64 -6.65 0.40
C LEU A 130 10.19 -6.94 1.81
N LYS A 131 11.16 -7.21 2.68
CA LYS A 131 10.96 -7.38 4.12
C LYS A 131 11.44 -6.15 4.87
N ARG A 132 10.73 -5.77 5.90
CA ARG A 132 11.13 -4.68 6.79
C ARG A 132 12.33 -5.14 7.62
N ILE A 133 13.43 -4.41 7.53
CA ILE A 133 14.66 -4.69 8.29
C ILE A 133 14.86 -3.71 9.45
N LYS A 134 14.23 -2.54 9.38
CA LYS A 134 14.27 -1.51 10.44
C LYS A 134 13.00 -0.67 10.41
N LYS A 135 12.50 -0.29 11.58
CA LYS A 135 11.40 0.67 11.79
C LYS A 135 11.92 2.07 12.01
#